data_c02811bc1320ff9359610416980d149d
#
_entry.id   c02811bc1320ff9359610416980d149d
#
_cell.length_a   1.000
_cell.length_b   1.000
_cell.length_c   1.000
_cell.angle_alpha   90.00
_cell.angle_beta   90.00
_cell.angle_gamma   90.00
#
_symmetry.space_group_name_H-M   'P 1'
#
loop_
_entity.id
_entity.type
_entity.pdbx_description
1 polymer ?
#
loop_
_entity_poly.entity_id
_entity_poly.type
_entity_poly.pdbx_seq_one_letter_code
_entity_poly.pdbx_strand_id
1 'polypeptide(L)'
;MTARGQQLHAIADRQIAELIGLMSTLDEAALRLPCPGREKLGDGTVAASARHTADNYQRIAAFVQTSDRMSGAHQPTQHGAHHVPRFLQALGHGPSDHAERGPSAAQHGDQYTADTTDARAVVKQLSDSRDSLSQIAALTDSQLNAIPPKDSFRFCDGQRTLEQVLASLLKHQSHALDALKAATP
;
A
#
# COMPACT_ATOMS: atom_id res chain seq x y z
N MET A 1 17.14 14.80 -2.17
CA MET A 1 16.66 13.87 -1.13
C MET A 1 16.43 14.66 0.15
N THR A 2 15.26 14.55 0.76
CA THR A 2 14.91 15.29 1.99
C THR A 2 15.03 14.39 3.21
N ALA A 3 15.31 14.95 4.39
CA ALA A 3 15.36 14.19 5.63
C ALA A 3 14.01 13.50 5.94
N ARG A 4 12.89 14.15 5.58
CA ARG A 4 11.53 13.62 5.74
C ARG A 4 11.28 12.38 4.88
N GLY A 5 11.65 12.46 3.58
CA GLY A 5 11.55 11.32 2.67
C GLY A 5 12.42 10.14 3.10
N GLN A 6 13.64 10.43 3.57
CA GLN A 6 14.54 9.41 4.12
C GLN A 6 13.97 8.74 5.37
N GLN A 7 13.33 9.50 6.26
CA GLN A 7 12.71 8.97 7.47
C GLN A 7 11.53 8.04 7.14
N LEU A 8 10.63 8.44 6.24
CA LEU A 8 9.52 7.61 5.79
C LEU A 8 10.01 6.33 5.12
N HIS A 9 11.02 6.44 4.24
CA HIS A 9 11.64 5.27 3.61
C HIS A 9 12.26 4.33 4.64
N ALA A 10 13.01 4.84 5.63
CA ALA A 10 13.62 4.01 6.66
C ALA A 10 12.59 3.25 7.51
N ILE A 11 11.39 3.84 7.73
CA ILE A 11 10.29 3.14 8.40
C ILE A 11 9.77 2.00 7.52
N ALA A 12 9.47 2.26 6.25
CA ALA A 12 8.98 1.26 5.30
C ALA A 12 9.99 0.11 5.14
N ASP A 13 11.26 0.44 4.94
CA ASP A 13 12.35 -0.52 4.75
C ASP A 13 12.49 -1.47 5.94
N ARG A 14 12.47 -0.93 7.17
CA ARG A 14 12.53 -1.72 8.39
C ARG A 14 11.34 -2.66 8.52
N GLN A 15 10.13 -2.17 8.32
CA GLN A 15 8.90 -2.97 8.42
C GLN A 15 8.90 -4.12 7.42
N ILE A 16 9.31 -3.86 6.17
CA ILE A 16 9.40 -4.90 5.14
C ILE A 16 10.49 -5.92 5.49
N ALA A 17 11.66 -5.47 5.94
CA ALA A 17 12.74 -6.36 6.35
C ALA A 17 12.32 -7.29 7.51
N GLU A 18 11.59 -6.75 8.50
CA GLU A 18 11.05 -7.53 9.60
C GLU A 18 10.00 -8.55 9.12
N LEU A 19 9.11 -8.16 8.20
CA LEU A 19 8.11 -9.08 7.66
C LEU A 19 8.75 -10.17 6.79
N ILE A 20 9.75 -9.85 5.99
CA ILE A 20 10.53 -10.83 5.23
C ILE A 20 11.22 -11.82 6.19
N GLY A 21 11.86 -11.31 7.23
CA GLY A 21 12.49 -12.13 8.27
C GLY A 21 11.49 -13.08 8.92
N LEU A 22 10.34 -12.57 9.34
CA LEU A 22 9.26 -13.37 9.93
C LEU A 22 8.80 -14.46 8.96
N MET A 23 8.40 -14.10 7.74
CA MET A 23 7.89 -15.05 6.73
C MET A 23 8.89 -16.13 6.36
N SER A 24 10.19 -15.83 6.42
CA SER A 24 11.26 -16.77 6.10
C SER A 24 11.46 -17.84 7.18
N THR A 25 10.94 -17.63 8.39
CA THR A 25 11.04 -18.58 9.51
C THR A 25 9.79 -19.41 9.73
N LEU A 26 8.66 -19.06 9.10
CA LEU A 26 7.39 -19.74 9.30
C LEU A 26 7.29 -21.01 8.44
N ASP A 27 6.84 -22.09 9.08
CA ASP A 27 6.42 -23.31 8.40
C ASP A 27 4.93 -23.26 8.00
N GLU A 28 4.46 -24.29 7.31
CA GLU A 28 3.08 -24.38 6.87
C GLU A 28 2.08 -24.41 8.04
N ALA A 29 2.44 -25.00 9.18
CA ALA A 29 1.58 -25.04 10.35
C ALA A 29 1.42 -23.63 10.95
N ALA A 30 2.49 -22.88 11.07
CA ALA A 30 2.47 -21.50 11.56
C ALA A 30 1.66 -20.57 10.63
N LEU A 31 1.71 -20.77 9.32
CA LEU A 31 0.91 -20.00 8.36
C LEU A 31 -0.59 -20.18 8.54
N ARG A 32 -1.03 -21.34 9.06
CA ARG A 32 -2.44 -21.66 9.33
C ARG A 32 -2.95 -21.18 10.69
N LEU A 33 -2.08 -20.64 11.53
CA LEU A 33 -2.49 -20.09 12.82
C LEU A 33 -3.45 -18.91 12.64
N PRO A 34 -4.44 -18.75 13.52
CA PRO A 34 -5.31 -17.58 13.50
C PRO A 34 -4.49 -16.31 13.81
N CYS A 35 -4.78 -15.23 13.10
CA CYS A 35 -4.14 -13.93 13.31
C CYS A 35 -5.10 -13.01 14.09
N PRO A 36 -4.88 -12.75 15.38
CA PRO A 36 -5.78 -11.97 16.22
C PRO A 36 -5.98 -10.55 15.68
N GLY A 37 -7.24 -10.09 15.68
CA GLY A 37 -7.64 -8.79 15.14
C GLY A 37 -7.69 -8.74 13.61
N ARG A 38 -7.51 -9.88 12.94
CA ARG A 38 -7.56 -10.03 11.47
C ARG A 38 -8.59 -11.05 11.00
N GLU A 39 -9.54 -11.42 11.84
CA GLU A 39 -10.53 -12.48 11.61
C GLU A 39 -11.44 -12.22 10.40
N LYS A 40 -11.55 -10.94 9.98
CA LYS A 40 -12.35 -10.53 8.81
C LYS A 40 -11.53 -10.47 7.51
N LEU A 41 -10.24 -10.83 7.56
CA LEU A 41 -9.34 -10.77 6.42
C LEU A 41 -9.12 -12.18 5.87
N GLY A 42 -9.74 -12.49 4.75
CA GLY A 42 -9.68 -13.81 4.17
C GLY A 42 -10.22 -14.87 5.13
N ASP A 43 -9.42 -15.89 5.39
CA ASP A 43 -9.70 -16.94 6.37
C ASP A 43 -9.21 -16.59 7.79
N GLY A 44 -8.75 -15.39 8.03
CA GLY A 44 -8.28 -14.90 9.34
C GLY A 44 -6.94 -15.46 9.79
N THR A 45 -6.19 -16.13 8.91
CA THR A 45 -4.91 -16.75 9.24
C THR A 45 -3.72 -15.79 9.13
N VAL A 46 -2.58 -16.21 9.67
CA VAL A 46 -1.27 -15.55 9.47
C VAL A 46 -0.96 -15.41 7.98
N ALA A 47 -1.18 -16.45 7.20
CA ALA A 47 -0.98 -16.44 5.75
C ALA A 47 -1.80 -15.36 5.05
N ALA A 48 -3.11 -15.29 5.34
CA ALA A 48 -4.01 -14.27 4.78
C ALA A 48 -3.57 -12.86 5.14
N SER A 49 -3.18 -12.64 6.40
CA SER A 49 -2.71 -11.34 6.90
C SER A 49 -1.39 -10.93 6.27
N ALA A 50 -0.44 -11.86 6.12
CA ALA A 50 0.85 -11.61 5.49
C ALA A 50 0.68 -11.25 4.02
N ARG A 51 -0.12 -12.00 3.28
CA ARG A 51 -0.43 -11.72 1.87
C ARG A 51 -1.06 -10.36 1.68
N HIS A 52 -2.09 -10.04 2.47
CA HIS A 52 -2.73 -8.72 2.44
C HIS A 52 -1.75 -7.58 2.74
N THR A 53 -0.85 -7.79 3.70
CA THR A 53 0.16 -6.80 4.06
C THR A 53 1.15 -6.57 2.91
N ALA A 54 1.59 -7.63 2.23
CA ALA A 54 2.46 -7.54 1.05
C ALA A 54 1.76 -6.79 -0.11
N ASP A 55 0.48 -7.10 -0.38
CA ASP A 55 -0.32 -6.41 -1.38
C ASP A 55 -0.47 -4.91 -1.07
N ASN A 56 -0.60 -4.55 0.20
CA ASN A 56 -0.67 -3.14 0.61
C ASN A 56 0.66 -2.42 0.35
N TYR A 57 1.82 -3.02 0.62
CA TYR A 57 3.11 -2.40 0.28
C TYR A 57 3.26 -2.19 -1.22
N GLN A 58 2.85 -3.16 -2.03
CA GLN A 58 2.86 -3.01 -3.49
C GLN A 58 1.96 -1.85 -3.96
N ARG A 59 0.77 -1.71 -3.36
CA ARG A 59 -0.14 -0.59 -3.66
C ARG A 59 0.44 0.76 -3.22
N ILE A 60 1.11 0.82 -2.07
CA ILE A 60 1.79 2.04 -1.60
C ILE A 60 2.90 2.43 -2.59
N ALA A 61 3.70 1.45 -3.05
CA ALA A 61 4.74 1.70 -4.04
C ALA A 61 4.16 2.26 -5.35
N ALA A 62 3.09 1.67 -5.87
CA ALA A 62 2.40 2.15 -7.06
C ALA A 62 1.82 3.58 -6.87
N PHE A 63 1.26 3.87 -5.70
CA PHE A 63 0.75 5.19 -5.36
C PHE A 63 1.86 6.26 -5.36
N VAL A 64 3.01 5.98 -4.76
CA VAL A 64 4.17 6.88 -4.75
C VAL A 64 4.64 7.18 -6.16
N GLN A 65 4.78 6.15 -7.02
CA GLN A 65 5.18 6.31 -8.42
C GLN A 65 4.20 7.19 -9.22
N THR A 66 2.91 7.07 -8.93
CA THR A 66 1.87 7.87 -9.58
C THR A 66 1.91 9.31 -9.10
N SER A 67 2.12 9.54 -7.81
CA SER A 67 2.20 10.86 -7.19
C SER A 67 3.41 11.65 -7.70
N ASP A 68 4.54 10.98 -7.94
CA ASP A 68 5.74 11.61 -8.53
C ASP A 68 5.46 12.15 -9.93
N ARG A 69 4.77 11.39 -10.77
CA ARG A 69 4.37 11.81 -12.13
C ARG A 69 3.41 13.00 -12.12
N MET A 70 2.48 13.07 -11.17
CA MET A 70 1.53 14.18 -11.06
C MET A 70 2.21 15.48 -10.65
N SER A 71 3.22 15.42 -9.79
CA SER A 71 3.99 16.59 -9.36
C SER A 71 4.92 17.14 -10.45
N GLY A 72 5.42 16.29 -11.35
CA GLY A 72 6.23 16.69 -12.51
C GLY A 72 5.45 17.34 -13.66
N ALA A 73 4.12 17.19 -13.67
CA ALA A 73 3.27 17.71 -14.75
C ALA A 73 2.84 19.19 -14.57
N HIS A 74 3.22 19.86 -13.47
CA HIS A 74 2.95 21.27 -13.25
C HIS A 74 4.11 22.18 -13.73
N GLN A 75 4.53 22.04 -14.99
CA GLN A 75 5.06 23.19 -15.73
C GLN A 75 3.87 23.87 -16.43
N PRO A 76 3.64 25.18 -16.21
CA PRO A 76 2.58 25.88 -16.92
C PRO A 76 2.99 26.08 -18.38
N THR A 77 2.73 25.12 -19.22
CA THR A 77 2.60 25.39 -20.65
C THR A 77 1.21 25.99 -20.86
N GLN A 78 1.17 27.32 -20.94
CA GLN A 78 0.07 28.02 -21.61
C GLN A 78 -0.10 27.38 -22.99
N HIS A 79 -1.21 26.70 -23.19
CA HIS A 79 -2.06 26.63 -24.36
C HIS A 79 -2.86 25.31 -24.37
N GLY A 80 -4.14 25.49 -24.23
CA GLY A 80 -5.26 24.87 -24.92
C GLY A 80 -5.33 23.34 -25.03
N ALA A 81 -6.49 22.87 -24.61
CA ALA A 81 -7.15 21.62 -24.88
C ALA A 81 -7.08 20.57 -23.73
N HIS A 82 -8.26 20.37 -23.18
CA HIS A 82 -8.62 19.31 -22.24
C HIS A 82 -8.25 17.94 -22.82
N HIS A 83 -7.11 17.41 -22.49
CA HIS A 83 -6.76 16.02 -22.74
C HIS A 83 -6.70 15.31 -21.39
N VAL A 84 -7.81 14.69 -21.01
CA VAL A 84 -7.85 13.78 -19.88
C VAL A 84 -7.02 12.55 -20.27
N PRO A 85 -5.94 12.20 -19.57
CA PRO A 85 -5.16 11.02 -19.90
C PRO A 85 -6.04 9.77 -19.89
N ARG A 86 -6.02 9.01 -20.97
CA ARG A 86 -6.82 7.79 -21.20
C ARG A 86 -6.66 6.73 -20.11
N PHE A 87 -5.63 6.86 -19.30
CA PHE A 87 -5.32 6.02 -18.14
C PHE A 87 -6.35 6.15 -17.00
N LEU A 88 -6.94 7.35 -16.76
CA LEU A 88 -7.99 7.53 -15.75
C LEU A 88 -9.32 6.89 -16.17
N GLN A 89 -9.54 6.63 -17.46
CA GLN A 89 -10.70 5.89 -17.95
C GLN A 89 -10.62 4.39 -17.65
N ALA A 90 -9.42 3.84 -17.49
CA ALA A 90 -9.24 2.43 -17.10
C ALA A 90 -9.54 2.16 -15.61
N LEU A 91 -9.67 3.20 -14.79
CA LEU A 91 -10.05 3.12 -13.37
C LEU A 91 -11.55 3.32 -13.11
N GLY A 92 -12.39 3.38 -14.17
CA GLY A 92 -13.83 3.25 -14.08
C GLY A 92 -14.57 4.42 -13.42
N HIS A 93 -14.10 5.67 -13.53
CA HIS A 93 -14.80 6.84 -13.01
C HIS A 93 -15.33 7.69 -14.17
N GLY A 94 -16.45 7.25 -14.77
CA GLY A 94 -17.35 8.11 -15.52
C GLY A 94 -18.38 8.75 -14.57
N PRO A 95 -18.91 9.96 -14.86
CA PRO A 95 -19.99 10.52 -14.07
C PRO A 95 -21.26 9.71 -14.38
N SER A 96 -21.66 8.86 -13.49
CA SER A 96 -22.96 8.19 -13.50
C SER A 96 -23.48 8.16 -12.08
N ASP A 97 -24.57 8.90 -11.87
CA ASP A 97 -25.49 8.74 -10.76
C ASP A 97 -25.94 7.29 -10.67
N HIS A 98 -25.30 6.52 -9.86
CA HIS A 98 -25.85 5.39 -9.11
C HIS A 98 -24.84 5.05 -8.03
N ALA A 99 -25.31 5.05 -6.78
CA ALA A 99 -24.62 4.57 -5.61
C ALA A 99 -24.32 3.06 -5.78
N GLU A 100 -23.31 2.73 -6.59
CA GLU A 100 -22.70 1.42 -6.57
C GLU A 100 -21.54 1.47 -5.60
N ARG A 101 -21.75 0.79 -4.49
CA ARG A 101 -20.71 0.41 -3.53
C ARG A 101 -19.51 -0.04 -4.33
N GLY A 102 -18.39 0.66 -4.20
CA GLY A 102 -17.09 0.19 -4.71
C GLY A 102 -16.88 -1.26 -4.26
N PRO A 103 -16.03 -2.05 -4.93
CA PRO A 103 -15.88 -3.47 -4.64
C PRO A 103 -15.73 -3.65 -3.13
N SER A 104 -16.75 -4.29 -2.56
CA SER A 104 -16.90 -4.50 -1.13
C SER A 104 -15.61 -5.13 -0.59
N ALA A 105 -15.14 -4.69 0.57
CA ALA A 105 -14.04 -5.35 1.28
C ALA A 105 -14.22 -6.89 1.34
N ALA A 106 -15.47 -7.38 1.23
CA ALA A 106 -15.82 -8.77 1.13
C ALA A 106 -15.30 -9.47 -0.15
N GLN A 107 -15.24 -8.77 -1.29
CA GLN A 107 -14.76 -9.39 -2.54
C GLN A 107 -13.23 -9.60 -2.58
N HIS A 108 -12.47 -8.90 -1.73
CA HIS A 108 -11.02 -9.09 -1.59
C HIS A 108 -10.68 -10.09 -0.48
N GLY A 109 -11.61 -10.37 0.43
CA GLY A 109 -11.40 -11.26 1.56
C GLY A 109 -11.17 -12.71 1.16
N ASP A 110 -11.95 -13.21 0.21
CA ASP A 110 -11.98 -14.64 -0.16
C ASP A 110 -10.72 -15.14 -0.88
N GLN A 111 -9.89 -14.22 -1.40
CA GLN A 111 -8.65 -14.60 -2.08
C GLN A 111 -7.45 -14.78 -1.14
N TYR A 112 -7.56 -14.38 0.11
CA TYR A 112 -6.49 -14.51 1.11
C TYR A 112 -6.78 -15.69 2.03
N THR A 113 -6.20 -16.85 1.70
CA THR A 113 -6.33 -18.07 2.52
C THR A 113 -4.95 -18.70 2.74
N ALA A 114 -4.84 -19.53 3.79
CA ALA A 114 -3.60 -20.26 4.03
C ALA A 114 -3.27 -21.22 2.90
N ASP A 115 -4.28 -21.84 2.28
CA ASP A 115 -4.09 -22.81 1.19
C ASP A 115 -3.60 -22.18 -0.11
N THR A 116 -3.87 -20.90 -0.33
CA THR A 116 -3.47 -20.16 -1.54
C THR A 116 -2.24 -19.28 -1.33
N THR A 117 -1.70 -19.22 -0.11
CA THR A 117 -0.56 -18.35 0.23
C THR A 117 0.74 -19.15 0.26
N ASP A 118 1.63 -18.83 -0.67
CA ASP A 118 3.02 -19.30 -0.66
C ASP A 118 3.90 -18.24 0.04
N ALA A 119 4.56 -18.64 1.13
CA ALA A 119 5.45 -17.76 1.89
C ALA A 119 6.58 -17.19 1.01
N ARG A 120 7.12 -17.97 0.07
CA ARG A 120 8.16 -17.51 -0.85
C ARG A 120 7.65 -16.45 -1.81
N ALA A 121 6.42 -16.62 -2.30
CA ALA A 121 5.78 -15.60 -3.14
C ALA A 121 5.54 -14.30 -2.38
N VAL A 122 5.14 -14.37 -1.11
CA VAL A 122 5.00 -13.20 -0.22
C VAL A 122 6.34 -12.51 -0.01
N VAL A 123 7.41 -13.25 0.30
CA VAL A 123 8.77 -12.72 0.46
C VAL A 123 9.25 -12.04 -0.82
N LYS A 124 9.06 -12.68 -1.98
CA LYS A 124 9.42 -12.07 -3.27
C LYS A 124 8.66 -10.77 -3.50
N GLN A 125 7.36 -10.75 -3.29
CA GLN A 125 6.53 -9.55 -3.47
C GLN A 125 6.95 -8.41 -2.54
N LEU A 126 7.32 -8.73 -1.29
CA LEU A 126 7.84 -7.75 -0.34
C LEU A 126 9.19 -7.19 -0.80
N SER A 127 10.08 -8.03 -1.32
CA SER A 127 11.37 -7.59 -1.86
C SER A 127 11.18 -6.66 -3.06
N ASP A 128 10.31 -7.02 -4.01
CA ASP A 128 9.99 -6.18 -5.17
C ASP A 128 9.37 -4.83 -4.72
N SER A 129 8.54 -4.84 -3.68
CA SER A 129 7.93 -3.64 -3.10
C SER A 129 8.97 -2.76 -2.40
N ARG A 130 9.95 -3.36 -1.70
CA ARG A 130 11.04 -2.66 -1.03
C ARG A 130 11.86 -1.82 -2.01
N ASP A 131 12.22 -2.41 -3.15
CA ASP A 131 12.97 -1.72 -4.20
C ASP A 131 12.15 -0.52 -4.75
N SER A 132 10.86 -0.73 -4.99
CA SER A 132 9.96 0.32 -5.47
C SER A 132 9.74 1.44 -4.45
N LEU A 133 9.65 1.13 -3.16
CA LEU A 133 9.47 2.10 -2.08
C LEU A 133 10.73 2.93 -1.81
N SER A 134 11.89 2.54 -2.33
CA SER A 134 13.12 3.36 -2.28
C SER A 134 12.91 4.77 -2.86
N GLN A 135 11.95 4.93 -3.77
CA GLN A 135 11.56 6.21 -4.35
C GLN A 135 11.02 7.20 -3.30
N ILE A 136 10.47 6.75 -2.17
CA ILE A 136 10.04 7.63 -1.07
C ILE A 136 11.21 8.50 -0.57
N ALA A 137 12.42 7.95 -0.52
CA ALA A 137 13.60 8.69 -0.10
C ALA A 137 13.97 9.83 -1.07
N ALA A 138 13.57 9.74 -2.32
CA ALA A 138 13.84 10.74 -3.35
C ALA A 138 12.81 11.88 -3.37
N LEU A 139 11.67 11.75 -2.69
CA LEU A 139 10.63 12.77 -2.65
C LEU A 139 11.17 14.10 -2.13
N THR A 140 10.83 15.17 -2.85
CA THR A 140 11.13 16.55 -2.46
C THR A 140 10.16 17.05 -1.39
N ASP A 141 10.51 18.13 -0.69
CA ASP A 141 9.60 18.77 0.28
C ASP A 141 8.33 19.30 -0.41
N SER A 142 8.43 19.77 -1.65
CA SER A 142 7.27 20.17 -2.44
C SER A 142 6.31 19.01 -2.69
N GLN A 143 6.82 17.84 -3.06
CA GLN A 143 6.03 16.63 -3.27
C GLN A 143 5.40 16.14 -1.96
N LEU A 144 6.17 16.10 -0.86
CA LEU A 144 5.68 15.70 0.45
C LEU A 144 4.59 16.64 1.00
N ASN A 145 4.66 17.92 0.67
CA ASN A 145 3.65 18.93 1.06
C ASN A 145 2.44 18.96 0.10
N ALA A 146 2.51 18.34 -1.06
CA ALA A 146 1.38 18.28 -1.98
C ALA A 146 0.20 17.52 -1.35
N ILE A 147 -1.01 17.98 -1.64
CA ILE A 147 -2.25 17.32 -1.18
C ILE A 147 -2.75 16.42 -2.31
N PRO A 148 -2.71 15.08 -2.13
CA PRO A 148 -3.25 14.17 -3.13
C PRO A 148 -4.76 14.38 -3.31
N PRO A 149 -5.30 14.16 -4.52
CA PRO A 149 -6.73 14.25 -4.75
C PRO A 149 -7.50 13.33 -3.79
N LYS A 150 -8.68 13.80 -3.36
CA LYS A 150 -9.58 12.99 -2.53
C LYS A 150 -9.86 11.66 -3.21
N ASP A 151 -9.88 10.59 -2.43
CA ASP A 151 -10.17 9.22 -2.87
C ASP A 151 -9.21 8.65 -3.93
N SER A 152 -8.09 9.33 -4.24
CA SER A 152 -7.04 8.81 -5.14
C SER A 152 -6.33 7.59 -4.55
N PHE A 153 -6.28 7.49 -3.23
CA PHE A 153 -5.77 6.34 -2.48
C PHE A 153 -6.34 6.35 -1.06
N ARG A 154 -6.13 5.24 -0.31
CA ARG A 154 -6.54 5.15 1.09
C ARG A 154 -5.93 6.29 1.91
N PHE A 155 -6.71 6.92 2.78
CA PHE A 155 -6.38 8.08 3.59
C PHE A 155 -6.21 9.40 2.81
N CYS A 156 -6.40 9.45 1.50
CA CYS A 156 -6.47 10.68 0.73
C CYS A 156 -7.87 11.29 0.87
N ASP A 157 -7.99 12.26 1.77
CA ASP A 157 -9.25 12.99 2.06
C ASP A 157 -9.34 14.35 1.35
N GLY A 158 -8.31 14.70 0.57
CA GLY A 158 -8.19 16.01 -0.09
C GLY A 158 -7.73 17.13 0.85
N GLN A 159 -7.27 16.80 2.06
CA GLN A 159 -6.77 17.76 3.05
C GLN A 159 -5.36 17.40 3.56
N ARG A 160 -5.07 16.11 3.69
CA ARG A 160 -3.78 15.62 4.14
C ARG A 160 -2.71 15.75 3.07
N THR A 161 -1.53 16.16 3.48
CA THR A 161 -0.36 16.14 2.61
C THR A 161 0.06 14.70 2.27
N LEU A 162 0.82 14.52 1.20
CA LEU A 162 1.38 13.22 0.83
C LEU A 162 2.18 12.60 1.98
N GLU A 163 2.96 13.41 2.72
CA GLU A 163 3.68 12.94 3.90
C GLU A 163 2.73 12.35 4.96
N GLN A 164 1.64 13.05 5.28
CA GLN A 164 0.66 12.59 6.27
C GLN A 164 -0.07 11.33 5.81
N VAL A 165 -0.36 11.22 4.52
CA VAL A 165 -0.94 10.01 3.94
C VAL A 165 0.03 8.84 4.05
N LEU A 166 1.30 9.01 3.64
CA LEU A 166 2.32 7.97 3.75
C LEU A 166 2.55 7.54 5.20
N ALA A 167 2.66 8.49 6.13
CA ALA A 167 2.80 8.19 7.56
C ALA A 167 1.61 7.36 8.09
N SER A 168 0.38 7.69 7.68
CA SER A 168 -0.82 6.94 8.06
C SER A 168 -0.84 5.53 7.49
N LEU A 169 -0.40 5.36 6.23
CA LEU A 169 -0.27 4.07 5.57
C LEU A 169 0.78 3.20 6.28
N LEU A 170 1.96 3.72 6.56
CA LEU A 170 3.03 3.00 7.25
C LEU A 170 2.63 2.63 8.69
N LYS A 171 1.92 3.53 9.41
CA LYS A 171 1.36 3.20 10.72
C LYS A 171 0.35 2.04 10.64
N HIS A 172 -0.48 2.02 9.60
CA HIS A 172 -1.41 0.91 9.39
C HIS A 172 -0.68 -0.42 9.14
N GLN A 173 0.43 -0.38 8.39
CA GLN A 173 1.27 -1.57 8.17
C GLN A 173 1.99 -2.03 9.44
N SER A 174 2.41 -1.09 10.32
CA SER A 174 2.97 -1.45 11.64
C SER A 174 1.98 -2.29 12.45
N HIS A 175 0.72 -1.89 12.55
CA HIS A 175 -0.29 -2.67 13.26
C HIS A 175 -0.52 -4.06 12.65
N ALA A 176 -0.39 -4.20 11.32
CA ALA A 176 -0.46 -5.50 10.68
C ALA A 176 0.72 -6.40 11.06
N LEU A 177 1.92 -5.83 11.05
CA LEU A 177 3.14 -6.53 11.44
C LEU A 177 3.12 -6.95 12.91
N ASP A 178 2.64 -6.07 13.80
CA ASP A 178 2.50 -6.38 15.23
C ASP A 178 1.52 -7.54 15.47
N ALA A 179 0.38 -7.56 14.74
CA ALA A 179 -0.57 -8.67 14.80
C ALA A 179 0.04 -9.99 14.31
N LEU A 180 0.82 -9.95 13.22
CA LEU A 180 1.52 -11.13 12.71
C LEU A 180 2.56 -11.67 13.72
N LYS A 181 3.37 -10.78 14.31
CA LYS A 181 4.33 -11.16 15.36
C LYS A 181 3.66 -11.76 16.60
N ALA A 182 2.49 -11.22 16.99
CA ALA A 182 1.73 -11.75 18.12
C ALA A 182 1.08 -13.11 17.84
N ALA A 183 0.83 -13.44 16.58
CA ALA A 183 0.20 -14.70 16.16
C ALA A 183 1.24 -15.83 15.94
N THR A 184 2.50 -15.50 15.85
CA THR A 184 3.57 -16.48 15.55
C THR A 184 4.42 -16.75 16.78
N PRO A 185 4.89 -17.98 16.99
CA PRO A 185 5.73 -18.34 18.14
C PRO A 185 7.09 -17.66 18.13
#